data_e2193683490a42440f0b20c82a0028a5
#
_entry.id   e2193683490a42440f0b20c82a0028a5
#
_cell.length_a   1.000
_cell.length_b   1.000
_cell.length_c   1.000
_cell.angle_alpha   90.00
_cell.angle_beta   90.00
_cell.angle_gamma   90.00
#
_symmetry.space_group_name_H-M   'P 1'
#
loop_
_entity.id
_entity.type
_entity.pdbx_description
1 polymer ?
#
loop_
_entity_poly.entity_id
_entity_poly.type
_entity_poly.pdbx_seq_one_letter_code
_entity_poly.pdbx_strand_id
1 'polypeptide(L)'
;MVKDLNLQSSVNILPATTNIEDYYTKASLYVMSSRYEGFGLVLIEAKMFGLPCVSFDCKYGPSEIIRSGIDGFIVKDGDINGLADCLNKLMENRTLLKSYGANALQDAHNRFSIDSVMKKWVLILE
;
A
#
# COMPACT_ATOMS: atom_id res chain seq x y z
N MET A 1 2.56 -21.30 -11.41
CA MET A 1 3.22 -20.70 -10.20
C MET A 1 2.47 -21.01 -8.91
N VAL A 2 1.21 -20.59 -8.71
CA VAL A 2 0.46 -20.91 -7.46
C VAL A 2 0.34 -22.42 -7.24
N LYS A 3 0.04 -23.19 -8.30
CA LYS A 3 -0.02 -24.66 -8.25
C LYS A 3 1.35 -25.30 -7.98
N ASP A 4 2.38 -24.78 -8.60
CA ASP A 4 3.74 -25.33 -8.48
C ASP A 4 4.31 -25.14 -7.08
N LEU A 5 3.83 -24.12 -6.36
CA LEU A 5 4.19 -23.82 -4.97
C LEU A 5 3.18 -24.37 -3.94
N ASN A 6 2.18 -25.13 -4.38
CA ASN A 6 1.13 -25.69 -3.53
C ASN A 6 0.39 -24.65 -2.66
N LEU A 7 0.13 -23.46 -3.23
CA LEU A 7 -0.49 -22.31 -2.53
C LEU A 7 -1.99 -22.13 -2.82
N GLN A 8 -2.65 -23.11 -3.46
CA GLN A 8 -4.04 -22.98 -3.91
C GLN A 8 -5.03 -22.74 -2.77
N SER A 9 -4.72 -23.22 -1.56
CA SER A 9 -5.56 -23.01 -0.36
C SER A 9 -5.35 -21.63 0.29
N SER A 10 -4.28 -20.93 -0.07
CA SER A 10 -3.86 -19.67 0.59
C SER A 10 -3.87 -18.47 -0.35
N VAL A 11 -3.90 -18.70 -1.65
CA VAL A 11 -3.84 -17.65 -2.68
C VAL A 11 -5.05 -17.73 -3.59
N ASN A 12 -5.79 -16.64 -3.67
CA ASN A 12 -6.92 -16.48 -4.59
C ASN A 12 -6.55 -15.50 -5.70
N ILE A 13 -6.66 -15.95 -6.95
CA ILE A 13 -6.52 -15.08 -8.13
C ILE A 13 -7.92 -14.61 -8.52
N LEU A 14 -8.14 -13.32 -8.47
CA LEU A 14 -9.44 -12.71 -8.70
C LEU A 14 -9.43 -11.97 -10.04
N PRO A 15 -10.57 -11.97 -10.77
CA PRO A 15 -10.73 -11.15 -11.96
C PRO A 15 -10.80 -9.67 -11.60
N ALA A 16 -10.69 -8.82 -12.61
CA ALA A 16 -10.95 -7.39 -12.46
C ALA A 16 -12.36 -7.16 -11.89
N THR A 17 -12.47 -6.17 -11.01
CA THR A 17 -13.72 -5.84 -10.32
C THR A 17 -13.95 -4.34 -10.32
N THR A 18 -15.21 -3.93 -10.31
CA THR A 18 -15.62 -2.55 -10.05
C THR A 18 -15.81 -2.26 -8.56
N ASN A 19 -15.81 -3.31 -7.71
CA ASN A 19 -16.03 -3.22 -6.26
C ASN A 19 -14.73 -3.47 -5.48
N ILE A 20 -13.66 -2.79 -5.85
CA ILE A 20 -12.36 -2.96 -5.18
C ILE A 20 -12.40 -2.57 -3.69
N GLU A 21 -13.29 -1.66 -3.32
CA GLU A 21 -13.49 -1.21 -1.94
C GLU A 21 -13.85 -2.35 -0.98
N ASP A 22 -14.62 -3.33 -1.44
CA ASP A 22 -14.97 -4.52 -0.65
C ASP A 22 -13.73 -5.33 -0.26
N TYR A 23 -12.73 -5.35 -1.12
CA TYR A 23 -11.45 -6.02 -0.84
C TYR A 23 -10.59 -5.20 0.11
N TYR A 24 -10.47 -3.90 -0.09
CA TYR A 24 -9.74 -3.02 0.83
C TYR A 24 -10.32 -3.08 2.25
N THR A 25 -11.64 -3.08 2.38
CA THR A 25 -12.33 -3.13 3.69
C THR A 25 -12.04 -4.42 4.47
N LYS A 26 -11.82 -5.53 3.76
CA LYS A 26 -11.55 -6.86 4.36
C LYS A 26 -10.07 -7.16 4.52
N ALA A 27 -9.21 -6.42 3.85
CA ALA A 27 -7.77 -6.63 3.88
C ALA A 27 -7.15 -6.14 5.19
N SER A 28 -5.99 -6.67 5.54
CA SER A 28 -5.21 -6.24 6.69
C SER A 28 -4.00 -5.40 6.29
N LEU A 29 -3.49 -5.58 5.09
CA LEU A 29 -2.39 -4.82 4.49
C LEU A 29 -2.48 -4.88 2.97
N TYR A 30 -1.75 -4.00 2.31
CA TYR A 30 -1.66 -3.96 0.85
C TYR A 30 -0.21 -4.17 0.39
N VAL A 31 -0.04 -4.96 -0.67
CA VAL A 31 1.28 -5.26 -1.25
C VAL A 31 1.30 -4.84 -2.71
N MET A 32 2.31 -4.09 -3.11
CA MET A 32 2.55 -3.73 -4.50
C MET A 32 3.92 -4.23 -4.94
N SER A 33 3.95 -5.23 -5.80
CA SER A 33 5.17 -5.81 -6.35
C SER A 33 5.50 -5.32 -7.77
N SER A 34 4.93 -4.20 -8.17
CA SER A 34 5.17 -3.58 -9.46
C SER A 34 6.62 -3.13 -9.60
N ARG A 35 7.19 -3.33 -10.77
CA ARG A 35 8.51 -2.79 -11.16
C ARG A 35 8.42 -1.44 -11.86
N TYR A 36 7.22 -1.10 -12.30
CA TYR A 36 6.92 0.14 -13.02
C TYR A 36 5.57 0.69 -12.57
N GLU A 37 5.57 1.95 -12.18
CA GLU A 37 4.36 2.70 -11.86
C GLU A 37 4.45 4.11 -12.44
N GLY A 38 3.31 4.70 -12.77
CA GLY A 38 3.24 6.12 -13.08
C GLY A 38 3.34 6.96 -11.81
N PHE A 39 2.50 6.63 -10.81
CA PHE A 39 2.51 7.26 -9.50
C PHE A 39 2.16 6.26 -8.37
N GLY A 40 1.32 5.28 -8.65
CA GLY A 40 0.88 4.29 -7.65
C GLY A 40 -0.38 4.70 -6.90
N LEU A 41 -1.40 5.21 -7.59
CA LEU A 41 -2.69 5.62 -6.99
C LEU A 41 -3.32 4.54 -6.12
N VAL A 42 -3.13 3.28 -6.46
CA VAL A 42 -3.62 2.13 -5.67
C VAL A 42 -3.07 2.11 -4.23
N LEU A 43 -1.86 2.64 -4.01
CA LEU A 43 -1.29 2.79 -2.67
C LEU A 43 -2.04 3.84 -1.86
N ILE A 44 -2.42 4.95 -2.50
CA ILE A 44 -3.23 6.00 -1.85
C ILE A 44 -4.61 5.45 -1.53
N GLU A 45 -5.24 4.73 -2.47
CA GLU A 45 -6.52 4.07 -2.25
C GLU A 45 -6.46 3.12 -1.05
N ALA A 46 -5.48 2.22 -1.01
CA ALA A 46 -5.29 1.30 0.12
C ALA A 46 -5.09 2.04 1.45
N LYS A 47 -4.28 3.10 1.47
CA LYS A 47 -4.06 3.93 2.66
C LYS A 47 -5.34 4.64 3.14
N MET A 48 -6.23 5.05 2.22
CA MET A 48 -7.53 5.63 2.57
C MET A 48 -8.45 4.64 3.31
N PHE A 49 -8.22 3.34 3.15
CA PHE A 49 -8.89 2.28 3.92
C PHE A 49 -8.12 1.86 5.19
N GLY A 50 -7.08 2.59 5.56
CA GLY A 50 -6.28 2.29 6.75
C GLY A 50 -5.38 1.06 6.59
N LEU A 51 -4.99 0.71 5.37
CA LEU A 51 -4.10 -0.40 5.11
C LEU A 51 -2.64 0.07 5.11
N PRO A 52 -1.78 -0.51 5.94
CA PRO A 52 -0.35 -0.33 5.77
C PRO A 52 0.08 -0.95 4.44
N CYS A 53 0.97 -0.29 3.73
CA CYS A 53 1.41 -0.70 2.41
C CYS A 53 2.85 -1.19 2.43
N VAL A 54 3.13 -2.28 1.72
CA VAL A 54 4.49 -2.75 1.45
C VAL A 54 4.70 -2.76 -0.06
N SER A 55 5.74 -2.09 -0.52
CA SER A 55 6.00 -1.96 -1.95
C SER A 55 7.48 -2.05 -2.29
N PHE A 56 7.79 -2.53 -3.49
CA PHE A 56 9.09 -2.27 -4.08
C PHE A 56 9.26 -0.77 -4.35
N ASP A 57 10.49 -0.29 -4.21
CA ASP A 57 10.88 1.06 -4.59
C ASP A 57 11.13 1.13 -6.10
N CYS A 58 10.06 1.07 -6.86
CA CYS A 58 10.15 1.32 -8.30
C CYS A 58 10.30 2.83 -8.57
N LYS A 59 10.80 3.16 -9.74
CA LYS A 59 11.37 4.48 -10.09
C LYS A 59 10.52 5.70 -9.73
N TYR A 60 9.19 5.58 -9.68
CA TYR A 60 8.28 6.69 -9.37
C TYR A 60 7.15 6.22 -8.46
N GLY A 61 6.81 7.03 -7.49
CA GLY A 61 5.58 6.97 -6.73
C GLY A 61 5.65 6.29 -5.37
N PRO A 62 6.03 5.01 -5.21
CA PRO A 62 5.91 4.32 -3.92
C PRO A 62 6.60 5.00 -2.76
N SER A 63 7.86 5.42 -2.92
CA SER A 63 8.63 6.13 -1.89
C SER A 63 8.12 7.54 -1.59
N GLU A 64 7.33 8.13 -2.49
CA GLU A 64 6.67 9.41 -2.25
C GLU A 64 5.35 9.24 -1.48
N ILE A 65 4.74 8.06 -1.56
CA ILE A 65 3.44 7.77 -0.95
C ILE A 65 3.60 7.09 0.40
N ILE A 66 4.47 6.09 0.50
CA ILE A 66 4.70 5.30 1.72
C ILE A 66 5.82 5.94 2.53
N ARG A 67 5.56 6.25 3.78
CA ARG A 67 6.58 6.64 4.77
C ARG A 67 7.10 5.37 5.43
N SER A 68 8.23 4.86 4.92
CA SER A 68 8.79 3.58 5.34
C SER A 68 9.15 3.58 6.83
N GLY A 69 8.67 2.57 7.55
CA GLY A 69 8.82 2.47 9.00
C GLY A 69 7.76 3.24 9.82
N ILE A 70 6.77 3.88 9.16
CA ILE A 70 5.71 4.67 9.81
C ILE A 70 4.32 4.17 9.42
N ASP A 71 4.06 4.03 8.12
CA ASP A 71 2.76 3.60 7.59
C ASP A 71 2.86 2.46 6.58
N GLY A 72 4.03 1.87 6.48
CA GLY A 72 4.32 0.76 5.61
C GLY A 72 5.83 0.54 5.48
N PHE A 73 6.22 -0.18 4.43
CA PHE A 73 7.63 -0.41 4.11
C PHE A 73 7.89 -0.24 2.62
N ILE A 74 9.03 0.39 2.32
CA ILE A 74 9.61 0.43 0.99
C ILE A 74 10.79 -0.54 0.96
N VAL A 75 10.82 -1.40 -0.04
CA VAL A 75 11.82 -2.44 -0.23
C VAL A 75 12.52 -2.22 -1.57
N LYS A 76 13.80 -2.46 -1.63
CA LYS A 76 14.59 -2.34 -2.86
C LYS A 76 13.91 -3.11 -4.00
N ASP A 77 13.85 -2.52 -5.20
CA ASP A 77 13.26 -3.17 -6.38
C ASP A 77 13.91 -4.54 -6.64
N GLY A 78 13.05 -5.54 -6.76
CA GLY A 78 13.44 -6.93 -6.98
C GLY A 78 13.94 -7.70 -5.75
N ASP A 79 14.03 -7.10 -4.58
CA ASP A 79 14.38 -7.80 -3.33
C ASP A 79 13.17 -8.53 -2.77
N ILE A 80 12.92 -9.73 -3.29
CA ILE A 80 11.80 -10.58 -2.90
C ILE A 80 11.89 -11.00 -1.43
N ASN A 81 13.08 -11.29 -0.95
CA ASN A 81 13.28 -11.68 0.46
C ASN A 81 12.98 -10.51 1.40
N GLY A 82 13.48 -9.32 1.08
CA GLY A 82 13.16 -8.11 1.84
C GLY A 82 11.67 -7.79 1.85
N LEU A 83 10.97 -8.03 0.73
CA LEU A 83 9.51 -7.87 0.67
C LEU A 83 8.81 -8.87 1.61
N ALA A 84 9.20 -10.15 1.57
CA ALA A 84 8.66 -11.18 2.44
C ALA A 84 8.92 -10.90 3.92
N ASP A 85 10.12 -10.44 4.28
CA ASP A 85 10.48 -10.10 5.65
C ASP A 85 9.63 -8.94 6.19
N CYS A 86 9.39 -7.91 5.40
CA CYS A 86 8.52 -6.79 5.76
C CYS A 86 7.06 -7.24 5.94
N LEU A 87 6.57 -8.13 5.08
CA LEU A 87 5.23 -8.70 5.21
C LEU A 87 5.11 -9.54 6.49
N ASN A 88 6.05 -10.43 6.75
CA ASN A 88 6.07 -11.24 7.96
C ASN A 88 6.08 -10.37 9.21
N LYS A 89 6.90 -9.33 9.24
CA LYS A 89 6.97 -8.39 10.36
C LYS A 89 5.62 -7.74 10.69
N LEU A 90 4.85 -7.37 9.67
CA LEU A 90 3.50 -6.80 9.86
C LEU A 90 2.48 -7.88 10.26
N MET A 91 2.53 -9.05 9.63
CA MET A 91 1.57 -10.13 9.91
C MET A 91 1.75 -10.75 11.30
N GLU A 92 2.97 -10.84 11.79
CA GLU A 92 3.30 -11.40 13.11
C GLU A 92 3.09 -10.40 14.26
N ASN A 93 3.04 -9.10 13.97
CA ASN A 93 2.89 -8.06 14.98
C ASN A 93 1.60 -7.26 14.77
N ARG A 94 0.52 -7.72 15.42
CA ARG A 94 -0.80 -7.09 15.30
C ARG A 94 -0.84 -5.63 15.79
N THR A 95 -0.06 -5.30 16.81
CA THR A 95 0.03 -3.93 17.31
C THR A 95 0.68 -3.02 16.27
N LEU A 96 1.77 -3.46 15.67
CA LEU A 96 2.46 -2.75 14.61
C LEU A 96 1.57 -2.57 13.38
N LEU A 97 0.89 -3.64 12.96
CA LEU A 97 -0.05 -3.62 11.84
C LEU A 97 -1.14 -2.55 12.03
N LYS A 98 -1.77 -2.51 13.20
CA LYS A 98 -2.79 -1.51 13.53
C LYS A 98 -2.25 -0.09 13.59
N SER A 99 -1.08 0.09 14.19
CA SER A 99 -0.42 1.40 14.29
C SER A 99 -0.09 1.95 12.90
N TYR A 100 0.50 1.12 12.04
CA TYR A 100 0.82 1.53 10.67
C TYR A 100 -0.43 1.80 9.83
N GLY A 101 -1.49 1.02 10.02
CA GLY A 101 -2.78 1.26 9.37
C GLY A 101 -3.40 2.60 9.76
N ALA A 102 -3.39 2.94 11.05
CA ALA A 102 -3.87 4.24 11.53
C ALA A 102 -3.04 5.40 10.97
N ASN A 103 -1.72 5.25 10.95
CA ASN A 103 -0.81 6.24 10.35
C ASN A 103 -1.03 6.39 8.85
N ALA A 104 -1.28 5.28 8.14
CA ALA A 104 -1.57 5.29 6.71
C ALA A 104 -2.83 6.08 6.40
N LEU A 105 -3.92 5.83 7.13
CA LEU A 105 -5.18 6.54 6.98
C LEU A 105 -5.01 8.05 7.23
N GLN A 106 -4.38 8.42 8.33
CA GLN A 106 -4.15 9.82 8.67
C GLN A 106 -3.30 10.52 7.62
N ASP A 107 -2.22 9.90 7.18
CA ASP A 107 -1.33 10.45 6.15
C ASP A 107 -2.06 10.62 4.81
N ALA A 108 -2.86 9.64 4.41
CA ALA A 108 -3.63 9.71 3.17
C ALA A 108 -4.62 10.89 3.20
N HIS A 109 -5.35 11.09 4.29
CA HIS A 109 -6.25 12.24 4.45
C HIS A 109 -5.49 13.56 4.44
N ASN A 110 -4.37 13.65 5.13
CA ASN A 110 -3.60 14.90 5.24
C ASN A 110 -2.96 15.33 3.93
N ARG A 111 -2.50 14.38 3.09
CA ARG A 111 -1.76 14.70 1.88
C ARG A 111 -2.54 14.57 0.59
N PHE A 112 -3.49 13.64 0.53
CA PHE A 112 -4.11 13.20 -0.72
C PHE A 112 -5.62 13.35 -0.76
N SER A 113 -6.27 13.87 0.30
CA SER A 113 -7.69 14.21 0.24
C SER A 113 -7.92 15.33 -0.77
N ILE A 114 -9.12 15.38 -1.33
CA ILE A 114 -9.54 16.45 -2.27
C ILE A 114 -9.29 17.82 -1.64
N ASP A 115 -9.68 18.01 -0.38
CA ASP A 115 -9.49 19.28 0.33
C ASP A 115 -8.01 19.66 0.46
N SER A 116 -7.15 18.72 0.79
CA SER A 116 -5.71 18.96 0.91
C SER A 116 -5.05 19.31 -0.41
N VAL A 117 -5.46 18.63 -1.48
CA VAL A 117 -4.95 18.89 -2.84
C VAL A 117 -5.48 20.22 -3.35
N MET A 118 -6.76 20.52 -3.17
CA MET A 118 -7.38 21.77 -3.62
C MET A 118 -6.80 22.99 -2.92
N LYS A 119 -6.50 22.92 -1.62
CA LYS A 119 -5.79 24.00 -0.91
C LYS A 119 -4.45 24.34 -1.56
N LYS A 120 -3.70 23.36 -2.01
CA LYS A 120 -2.42 23.57 -2.71
C LYS A 120 -2.63 24.23 -4.07
N TRP A 121 -3.66 23.81 -4.81
CA TRP A 121 -4.01 24.42 -6.09
C TRP A 121 -4.41 25.89 -5.94
N VAL A 122 -5.22 26.23 -4.96
CA VAL A 122 -5.61 27.62 -4.67
C VAL A 122 -4.37 28.49 -4.46
N LEU A 123 -3.40 28.04 -3.66
CA LEU A 123 -2.16 28.77 -3.42
C LEU A 123 -1.31 29.01 -4.68
N ILE A 124 -1.38 28.12 -5.66
CA ILE A 124 -0.64 28.26 -6.92
C ILE A 124 -1.35 29.22 -7.89
N LEU A 125 -2.68 29.29 -7.81
CA LEU A 125 -3.51 30.08 -8.72
C LEU A 125 -3.72 31.54 -8.25
N GLU A 126 -3.42 31.84 -7.01
CA GLU A 126 -3.40 33.18 -6.43
C GLU A 126 -2.08 33.94 -6.78
#